data_a9731a18497c815d6d49c9d133761a3c
#
_entry.id   a9731a18497c815d6d49c9d133761a3c
#
_cell.length_a   1.000
_cell.length_b   1.000
_cell.length_c   1.000
_cell.angle_alpha   90.00
_cell.angle_beta   90.00
_cell.angle_gamma   90.00
#
_symmetry.space_group_name_H-M   'P 1'
#
loop_
_entity.id
_entity.type
_entity.pdbx_description
1 polymer ?
#
loop_
_entity_poly.entity_id
_entity_poly.type
_entity_poly.pdbx_seq_one_letter_code
_entity_poly.pdbx_strand_id
1 'polypeptide(L)'
;MKYSKRYIAFTGVLAVALLIKFNNFGEQYQTVNRFRGAQLEEETWNPLIAQSVNEGLLSVVIDNKEYTNEKYQFFMDSNLDIMVPVSILRDALNCSAHIYNEDTLLVEKHNSELSFSLNNDVIDVNGKKEKVVSPLIRKNKEYYVSLNDLSNYLDYSYTWNIQENKAQAADVSESATIIPTKYDLRDRARVSAIRNQGTYGTCWSFAALSAMESVLLPEQDYQFSVDHMTLNNGFHLAQDDGGEYTMGMAYLASWKGPVFEKDDPYGDNKTNPDLTAVKHVQEMQIIDGKDYEKIKEAVFKYGGVQTSIYNSLKSSQSKSPYYDRRTSSYCYIGTEKPNHDVVIIGWDDSYSKDNFSVDLEGDGAF
;
A
#
# COMPACT_ATOMS: atom_id res chain seq x y z
N MET A 1 -20.00 5.56 -12.47
CA MET A 1 -20.90 4.68 -11.68
C MET A 1 -20.72 5.06 -10.23
N LYS A 2 -21.77 5.44 -9.49
CA LYS A 2 -21.65 5.73 -8.06
C LYS A 2 -21.49 4.41 -7.31
N TYR A 3 -20.37 4.18 -6.68
CA TYR A 3 -20.16 3.02 -5.81
C TYR A 3 -21.07 3.14 -4.58
N SER A 4 -21.87 2.12 -4.33
CA SER A 4 -22.59 1.98 -3.07
C SER A 4 -21.60 1.59 -1.99
N LYS A 5 -21.51 2.36 -0.91
CA LYS A 5 -20.71 1.99 0.27
C LYS A 5 -21.34 0.76 0.90
N ARG A 6 -20.58 -0.32 1.04
CA ARG A 6 -20.99 -1.55 1.73
C ARG A 6 -20.13 -1.70 2.96
N TYR A 7 -20.73 -1.91 4.10
CA TYR A 7 -20.05 -2.09 5.37
C TYR A 7 -20.24 -3.52 5.84
N ILE A 8 -19.18 -4.13 6.32
CA ILE A 8 -19.14 -5.51 6.82
C ILE A 8 -18.51 -5.45 8.20
N ALA A 9 -19.23 -5.92 9.21
CA ALA A 9 -18.67 -6.11 10.55
C ALA A 9 -18.12 -7.54 10.66
N PHE A 10 -16.91 -7.66 11.17
CA PHE A 10 -16.21 -8.93 11.31
C PHE A 10 -16.33 -9.43 12.73
N THR A 11 -16.90 -10.61 12.91
CA THR A 11 -16.85 -11.35 14.16
C THR A 11 -16.08 -12.65 13.93
N GLY A 12 -14.84 -12.67 14.40
CA GLY A 12 -14.08 -13.91 14.57
C GLY A 12 -13.48 -14.54 13.30
N VAL A 13 -12.97 -13.78 12.35
CA VAL A 13 -12.38 -14.29 11.11
C VAL A 13 -10.86 -14.10 11.09
N LEU A 14 -10.13 -15.08 10.55
CA LEU A 14 -8.70 -14.94 10.24
C LEU A 14 -8.55 -13.98 9.05
N ALA A 15 -7.99 -12.80 9.26
CA ALA A 15 -7.64 -11.90 8.17
C ALA A 15 -6.22 -12.20 7.71
N VAL A 16 -6.01 -12.25 6.40
CA VAL A 16 -4.70 -12.37 5.78
C VAL A 16 -4.41 -11.05 5.11
N ALA A 17 -3.47 -10.29 5.66
CA ALA A 17 -2.93 -9.13 4.96
C ALA A 17 -1.87 -9.61 3.98
N LEU A 18 -2.12 -9.45 2.70
CA LEU A 18 -1.12 -9.62 1.68
C LEU A 18 -0.35 -8.31 1.56
N LEU A 19 0.69 -8.15 2.38
CA LEU A 19 1.59 -7.00 2.29
C LEU A 19 2.58 -7.24 1.16
N ILE A 20 2.44 -6.49 0.10
CA ILE A 20 3.23 -6.69 -1.10
C ILE A 20 4.26 -5.58 -1.18
N LYS A 21 5.53 -5.91 -0.88
CA LYS A 21 6.66 -5.05 -1.19
C LYS A 21 7.18 -5.39 -2.58
N PHE A 22 7.25 -4.40 -3.43
CA PHE A 22 7.89 -4.51 -4.74
C PHE A 22 9.29 -3.89 -4.66
N ASN A 23 10.33 -4.67 -4.89
CA ASN A 23 11.63 -4.10 -5.22
C ASN A 23 11.66 -3.88 -6.74
N ASN A 24 11.87 -2.64 -7.15
CA ASN A 24 12.26 -2.34 -8.53
C ASN A 24 13.70 -2.83 -8.74
N PHE A 25 13.88 -4.10 -9.03
CA PHE A 25 15.15 -4.56 -9.60
C PHE A 25 15.23 -4.00 -11.01
N GLY A 26 16.13 -3.04 -11.17
CA GLY A 26 16.39 -2.42 -12.46
C GLY A 26 16.82 -3.46 -13.49
N GLU A 27 16.13 -3.45 -14.60
CA GLU A 27 16.63 -4.05 -15.82
C GLU A 27 18.00 -3.43 -16.13
N GLN A 28 19.05 -4.24 -16.09
CA GLN A 28 20.32 -3.92 -16.75
C GLN A 28 20.10 -4.01 -18.25
N TYR A 29 19.65 -2.95 -18.86
CA TYR A 29 19.79 -2.76 -20.29
C TYR A 29 20.63 -1.51 -20.58
N GLN A 30 21.73 -1.75 -21.32
CA GLN A 30 22.59 -0.72 -21.86
C GLN A 30 21.78 0.29 -22.65
N THR A 31 21.64 1.49 -22.15
CA THR A 31 21.15 2.62 -22.93
C THR A 31 22.30 3.24 -23.70
N VAL A 32 22.27 3.06 -24.99
CA VAL A 32 23.08 3.78 -25.97
C VAL A 32 22.75 5.28 -25.87
N ASN A 33 23.78 6.07 -25.61
CA ASN A 33 23.78 7.51 -25.62
C ASN A 33 23.11 8.09 -26.87
N ARG A 34 22.08 8.92 -26.68
CA ARG A 34 21.76 10.08 -27.55
C ARG A 34 20.81 11.02 -26.85
N PHE A 35 21.35 12.03 -26.17
CA PHE A 35 20.74 13.38 -26.14
C PHE A 35 21.83 14.44 -26.11
N ARG A 36 21.88 15.21 -27.18
CA ARG A 36 22.61 16.48 -27.24
C ARG A 36 21.74 17.57 -26.65
N GLY A 37 22.33 18.36 -25.77
CA GLY A 37 22.10 19.82 -25.71
C GLY A 37 21.01 20.28 -24.76
N ALA A 38 21.37 20.49 -23.51
CA ALA A 38 21.01 21.68 -22.73
C ALA A 38 22.20 21.95 -21.80
N GLN A 39 22.87 23.05 -22.00
CA GLN A 39 23.86 23.59 -21.05
C GLN A 39 23.06 24.05 -19.82
N LEU A 40 23.22 23.32 -18.72
CA LEU A 40 22.89 23.82 -17.39
C LEU A 40 24.13 24.56 -16.90
N GLU A 41 23.97 25.81 -16.53
CA GLU A 41 25.00 26.61 -15.88
C GLU A 41 25.49 25.88 -14.63
N GLU A 42 26.80 25.64 -14.54
CA GLU A 42 27.46 25.14 -13.34
C GLU A 42 27.29 26.16 -12.21
N GLU A 43 26.32 25.96 -11.33
CA GLU A 43 26.37 26.61 -10.03
C GLU A 43 27.59 26.06 -9.28
N THR A 44 28.40 26.99 -8.80
CA THR A 44 29.69 26.77 -8.14
C THR A 44 29.51 25.94 -6.89
N TRP A 45 29.72 24.65 -7.05
CA TRP A 45 29.76 23.65 -5.97
C TRP A 45 30.95 23.98 -5.04
N ASN A 46 30.68 24.04 -3.73
CA ASN A 46 31.79 24.25 -2.78
C ASN A 46 32.51 22.92 -2.50
N PRO A 47 33.69 22.66 -3.08
CA PRO A 47 34.31 21.33 -3.04
C PRO A 47 34.81 20.91 -1.65
N LEU A 48 34.86 21.83 -0.68
CA LEU A 48 35.34 21.51 0.67
C LEU A 48 34.31 20.78 1.53
N ILE A 49 33.02 20.94 1.28
CA ILE A 49 31.96 20.24 2.01
C ILE A 49 31.69 18.87 1.39
N ALA A 50 31.78 18.76 0.08
CA ALA A 50 31.60 17.49 -0.64
C ALA A 50 32.68 16.44 -0.35
N GLN A 51 33.88 16.83 0.06
CA GLN A 51 34.96 15.91 0.44
C GLN A 51 34.77 15.29 1.83
N SER A 52 33.90 15.84 2.67
CA SER A 52 33.68 15.35 4.05
C SER A 52 32.58 14.30 4.18
N VAL A 53 31.69 14.20 3.19
CA VAL A 53 30.58 13.24 3.23
C VAL A 53 30.86 12.11 2.23
N ASN A 54 31.27 10.96 2.75
CA ASN A 54 31.32 9.74 1.98
C ASN A 54 29.91 9.15 1.90
N GLU A 55 29.20 9.37 0.79
CA GLU A 55 27.82 8.91 0.60
C GLU A 55 27.65 7.41 0.86
N GLY A 56 28.69 6.60 0.63
CA GLY A 56 28.68 5.17 0.92
C GLY A 56 28.67 4.81 2.43
N LEU A 57 28.96 5.80 3.30
CA LEU A 57 28.96 5.64 4.75
C LEU A 57 27.80 6.37 5.44
N LEU A 58 26.88 6.98 4.65
CA LEU A 58 25.73 7.67 5.23
C LEU A 58 24.80 6.66 5.91
N SER A 59 24.51 6.89 7.18
CA SER A 59 23.60 6.10 7.99
C SER A 59 22.40 6.93 8.42
N VAL A 60 21.22 6.34 8.36
CA VAL A 60 19.97 6.93 8.85
C VAL A 60 19.42 6.04 9.94
N VAL A 61 19.20 6.60 11.12
CA VAL A 61 18.59 5.91 12.26
C VAL A 61 17.22 6.50 12.52
N ILE A 62 16.19 5.67 12.52
CA ILE A 62 14.81 6.06 12.82
C ILE A 62 14.31 5.16 13.94
N ASP A 63 13.82 5.75 15.03
CA ASP A 63 13.33 5.05 16.22
C ASP A 63 14.31 3.97 16.72
N ASN A 64 15.60 4.33 16.82
CA ASN A 64 16.70 3.47 17.22
C ASN A 64 17.01 2.30 16.26
N LYS A 65 16.39 2.23 15.10
CA LYS A 65 16.70 1.24 14.05
C LYS A 65 17.52 1.87 12.95
N GLU A 66 18.65 1.24 12.63
CA GLU A 66 19.54 1.71 11.57
C GLU A 66 19.10 1.21 10.19
N TYR A 67 19.10 2.13 9.22
CA TYR A 67 18.81 1.89 7.83
C TYR A 67 20.06 2.20 7.00
N THR A 68 20.51 1.22 6.21
CA THR A 68 21.77 1.34 5.48
C THR A 68 21.58 1.90 4.08
N ASN A 69 22.60 2.57 3.59
CA ASN A 69 22.62 3.15 2.25
C ASN A 69 22.57 2.12 1.11
N GLU A 70 22.99 0.88 1.38
CA GLU A 70 22.89 -0.23 0.40
C GLU A 70 21.44 -0.48 -0.04
N LYS A 71 20.49 -0.37 0.89
CA LYS A 71 19.07 -0.63 0.61
C LYS A 71 18.31 0.59 0.12
N TYR A 72 18.58 1.77 0.69
CA TYR A 72 17.72 2.96 0.52
C TYR A 72 18.35 4.10 -0.26
N GLN A 73 19.67 4.05 -0.54
CA GLN A 73 20.40 5.03 -1.34
C GLN A 73 20.22 6.48 -0.88
N PHE A 74 20.41 6.73 0.41
CA PHE A 74 20.39 8.08 0.96
C PHE A 74 21.50 8.94 0.37
N PHE A 75 21.27 10.24 0.29
CA PHE A 75 22.31 11.20 -0.09
C PHE A 75 22.06 12.56 0.57
N MET A 76 23.08 13.38 0.60
CA MET A 76 22.97 14.77 1.02
C MET A 76 22.78 15.65 -0.23
N ASP A 77 21.83 16.57 -0.18
CA ASP A 77 21.59 17.52 -1.25
C ASP A 77 22.45 18.80 -1.11
N SER A 78 22.27 19.76 -2.01
CA SER A 78 23.00 21.03 -2.00
C SER A 78 22.66 21.93 -0.80
N ASN A 79 21.53 21.70 -0.14
CA ASN A 79 21.09 22.42 1.05
C ASN A 79 21.60 21.78 2.34
N LEU A 80 22.43 20.74 2.22
CA LEU A 80 22.93 19.91 3.32
C LEU A 80 21.85 19.10 4.05
N ASP A 81 20.72 18.84 3.38
CA ASP A 81 19.66 17.99 3.88
C ASP A 81 19.86 16.53 3.47
N ILE A 82 19.48 15.62 4.36
CA ILE A 82 19.50 14.19 4.07
C ILE A 82 18.24 13.81 3.31
N MET A 83 18.43 13.46 2.05
CA MET A 83 17.37 13.01 1.17
C MET A 83 17.15 11.52 1.33
N VAL A 84 15.91 11.16 1.66
CA VAL A 84 15.49 9.76 1.85
C VAL A 84 14.48 9.35 0.78
N PRO A 85 14.53 8.10 0.29
CA PRO A 85 13.55 7.64 -0.69
C PRO A 85 12.17 7.51 -0.06
N VAL A 86 11.13 7.74 -0.85
CA VAL A 86 9.72 7.67 -0.38
C VAL A 86 9.37 6.32 0.24
N SER A 87 10.02 5.24 -0.18
CA SER A 87 9.84 3.91 0.44
C SER A 87 10.13 3.88 1.93
N ILE A 88 11.06 4.70 2.44
CA ILE A 88 11.39 4.73 3.88
C ILE A 88 10.26 5.31 4.74
N LEU A 89 9.38 6.14 4.17
CA LEU A 89 8.27 6.73 4.90
C LEU A 89 7.32 5.63 5.40
N ARG A 90 7.06 4.64 4.57
CA ARG A 90 6.25 3.47 4.93
C ARG A 90 7.02 2.50 5.83
N ASP A 91 8.28 2.22 5.49
CA ASP A 91 9.09 1.18 6.14
C ASP A 91 9.57 1.58 7.54
N ALA A 92 9.73 2.88 7.80
CA ALA A 92 10.35 3.39 9.01
C ALA A 92 9.55 4.47 9.75
N LEU A 93 8.89 5.38 9.04
CA LEU A 93 8.20 6.52 9.65
C LEU A 93 6.70 6.25 9.92
N ASN A 94 6.23 5.05 9.67
CA ASN A 94 4.82 4.67 9.87
C ASN A 94 3.84 5.60 9.13
N CYS A 95 4.20 6.06 7.93
CA CYS A 95 3.38 6.93 7.12
C CYS A 95 2.71 6.17 5.97
N SER A 96 1.52 6.62 5.58
CA SER A 96 1.02 6.37 4.23
C SER A 96 1.74 7.32 3.28
N ALA A 97 2.27 6.85 2.16
CA ALA A 97 3.02 7.67 1.22
C ALA A 97 2.80 7.20 -0.22
N HIS A 98 2.25 8.08 -1.05
CA HIS A 98 1.85 7.76 -2.42
C HIS A 98 2.18 8.88 -3.40
N ILE A 99 2.60 8.50 -4.61
CA ILE A 99 2.84 9.42 -5.71
C ILE A 99 1.59 9.48 -6.60
N TYR A 100 1.10 10.68 -6.86
CA TYR A 100 -0.01 10.95 -7.77
C TYR A 100 0.51 11.66 -9.02
N ASN A 101 0.03 11.25 -10.21
CA ASN A 101 0.33 11.87 -11.50
C ASN A 101 1.84 12.07 -11.78
N GLU A 102 2.70 11.23 -11.21
CA GLU A 102 4.16 11.27 -11.31
C GLU A 102 4.82 12.57 -10.77
N ASP A 103 4.10 13.48 -10.14
CA ASP A 103 4.61 14.78 -9.71
C ASP A 103 4.22 15.20 -8.28
N THR A 104 3.29 14.49 -7.64
CA THR A 104 2.79 14.85 -6.32
C THR A 104 2.93 13.69 -5.35
N LEU A 105 3.68 13.89 -4.26
CA LEU A 105 3.75 12.98 -3.12
C LEU A 105 2.75 13.41 -2.06
N LEU A 106 1.84 12.52 -1.71
CA LEU A 106 0.98 12.64 -0.54
C LEU A 106 1.54 11.78 0.59
N VAL A 107 1.75 12.37 1.76
CA VAL A 107 2.19 11.69 2.99
C VAL A 107 1.15 11.92 4.06
N GLU A 108 0.72 10.85 4.71
CA GLU A 108 -0.24 10.89 5.80
C GLU A 108 0.34 10.18 7.03
N LYS A 109 0.30 10.85 8.17
CA LYS A 109 0.62 10.26 9.48
C LYS A 109 -0.26 10.92 10.54
N HIS A 110 -0.96 10.11 11.34
CA HIS A 110 -1.89 10.62 12.37
C HIS A 110 -2.93 11.58 11.78
N ASN A 111 -2.90 12.83 12.23
CA ASN A 111 -3.77 13.91 11.74
C ASN A 111 -3.03 14.84 10.75
N SER A 112 -1.82 14.48 10.33
CA SER A 112 -1.02 15.28 9.41
C SER A 112 -1.13 14.73 8.00
N GLU A 113 -1.52 15.59 7.06
CA GLU A 113 -1.51 15.35 5.63
C GLU A 113 -0.55 16.35 4.97
N LEU A 114 0.49 15.82 4.30
CA LEU A 114 1.49 16.61 3.61
C LEU A 114 1.40 16.32 2.12
N SER A 115 1.33 17.37 1.30
CA SER A 115 1.38 17.24 -0.15
C SER A 115 2.57 18.00 -0.72
N PHE A 116 3.49 17.25 -1.32
CA PHE A 116 4.70 17.78 -1.97
C PHE A 116 4.52 17.72 -3.48
N SER A 117 4.80 18.81 -4.18
CA SER A 117 4.90 18.80 -5.64
C SER A 117 6.36 18.71 -6.08
N LEU A 118 6.62 17.95 -7.14
CA LEU A 118 7.97 17.71 -7.66
C LEU A 118 8.67 19.04 -8.00
N ASN A 119 9.90 19.19 -7.50
CA ASN A 119 10.75 20.38 -7.69
C ASN A 119 10.12 21.70 -7.17
N ASN A 120 9.20 21.64 -6.22
CA ASN A 120 8.56 22.80 -5.62
C ASN A 120 8.95 22.92 -4.14
N ASP A 121 9.39 24.08 -3.71
CA ASP A 121 9.76 24.39 -2.31
C ASP A 121 8.56 24.80 -1.44
N VAL A 122 7.34 24.75 -1.98
CA VAL A 122 6.10 24.99 -1.24
C VAL A 122 5.29 23.71 -1.17
N ILE A 123 5.00 23.27 0.05
CA ILE A 123 4.18 22.10 0.34
C ILE A 123 2.82 22.53 0.91
N ASP A 124 1.85 21.62 0.85
CA ASP A 124 0.60 21.75 1.57
C ASP A 124 0.65 20.91 2.84
N VAL A 125 0.37 21.54 3.98
CA VAL A 125 0.29 20.88 5.29
C VAL A 125 -1.13 21.10 5.82
N ASN A 126 -1.96 20.06 5.78
CA ASN A 126 -3.36 20.14 6.24
C ASN A 126 -4.15 21.30 5.60
N GLY A 127 -3.97 21.55 4.28
CA GLY A 127 -4.61 22.66 3.56
C GLY A 127 -3.93 24.02 3.69
N LYS A 128 -2.78 24.10 4.37
CA LYS A 128 -2.01 25.34 4.55
C LYS A 128 -0.69 25.24 3.81
N LYS A 129 -0.31 26.31 3.09
CA LYS A 129 0.95 26.36 2.36
C LYS A 129 2.11 26.70 3.31
N GLU A 130 3.13 25.83 3.30
CA GLU A 130 4.36 25.99 4.07
C GLU A 130 5.57 25.84 3.14
N LYS A 131 6.71 26.41 3.54
CA LYS A 131 7.93 26.36 2.73
C LYS A 131 8.92 25.33 3.29
N VAL A 132 9.44 24.47 2.42
CA VAL A 132 10.50 23.51 2.73
C VAL A 132 11.85 23.99 2.22
N VAL A 133 12.92 23.49 2.81
CA VAL A 133 14.30 23.82 2.41
C VAL A 133 14.69 23.00 1.18
N SER A 134 14.31 21.71 1.17
CA SER A 134 14.68 20.78 0.11
C SER A 134 13.43 20.18 -0.55
N PRO A 135 13.15 20.56 -1.80
CA PRO A 135 11.95 20.11 -2.50
C PRO A 135 11.95 18.58 -2.73
N LEU A 136 10.76 18.03 -2.98
CA LEU A 136 10.63 16.67 -3.51
C LEU A 136 11.34 16.59 -4.86
N ILE A 137 12.24 15.62 -5.02
CA ILE A 137 12.96 15.40 -6.29
C ILE A 137 12.82 13.95 -6.77
N ARG A 138 13.07 13.74 -8.06
CA ARG A 138 13.15 12.41 -8.68
C ARG A 138 14.57 12.15 -9.19
N LYS A 139 15.19 11.07 -8.69
CA LYS A 139 16.54 10.63 -9.09
C LYS A 139 16.50 9.13 -9.39
N ASN A 140 16.99 8.70 -10.55
CA ASN A 140 17.03 7.29 -10.94
C ASN A 140 15.67 6.55 -10.84
N LYS A 141 14.58 7.21 -11.23
CA LYS A 141 13.19 6.71 -11.14
C LYS A 141 12.64 6.58 -9.71
N GLU A 142 13.39 6.94 -8.68
CA GLU A 142 12.97 6.96 -7.28
C GLU A 142 12.70 8.41 -6.84
N TYR A 143 11.74 8.59 -5.94
CA TYR A 143 11.41 9.91 -5.37
C TYR A 143 12.07 10.06 -4.00
N TYR A 144 12.59 11.26 -3.75
CA TYR A 144 13.31 11.60 -2.54
C TYR A 144 12.75 12.86 -1.90
N VAL A 145 12.69 12.86 -0.59
CA VAL A 145 12.22 13.97 0.24
C VAL A 145 13.18 14.18 1.40
N SER A 146 13.28 15.39 1.91
CA SER A 146 14.14 15.72 3.05
C SER A 146 13.61 15.05 4.32
N LEU A 147 14.49 14.32 5.03
CA LEU A 147 14.17 13.73 6.33
C LEU A 147 13.94 14.83 7.38
N ASN A 148 14.67 15.95 7.28
CA ASN A 148 14.50 17.09 8.16
C ASN A 148 13.14 17.76 7.97
N ASP A 149 12.75 18.05 6.71
CA ASP A 149 11.46 18.65 6.41
C ASP A 149 10.30 17.74 6.85
N LEU A 150 10.40 16.42 6.59
CA LEU A 150 9.42 15.46 7.08
C LEU A 150 9.32 15.48 8.62
N SER A 151 10.46 15.49 9.30
CA SER A 151 10.52 15.49 10.77
C SER A 151 9.81 16.69 11.37
N ASN A 152 9.93 17.86 10.75
CA ASN A 152 9.30 19.10 11.20
C ASN A 152 7.76 19.06 11.20
N TYR A 153 7.15 18.21 10.36
CA TYR A 153 5.69 18.16 10.16
C TYR A 153 5.05 16.85 10.62
N LEU A 154 5.85 15.83 10.97
CA LEU A 154 5.38 14.50 11.33
C LEU A 154 5.69 14.09 12.76
N ASP A 155 5.94 15.05 13.65
CA ASP A 155 6.25 14.83 15.07
C ASP A 155 7.49 13.94 15.30
N TYR A 156 8.55 14.17 14.51
CA TYR A 156 9.87 13.57 14.74
C TYR A 156 10.87 14.61 15.25
N SER A 157 11.70 14.23 16.18
CA SER A 157 12.95 14.94 16.43
C SER A 157 13.95 14.58 15.32
N TYR A 158 14.73 15.54 14.86
CA TYR A 158 15.76 15.31 13.85
C TYR A 158 17.11 15.83 14.31
N THR A 159 18.16 15.03 14.12
CA THR A 159 19.53 15.45 14.34
C THR A 159 20.43 14.91 13.24
N TRP A 160 21.38 15.73 12.81
CA TRP A 160 22.41 15.36 11.87
C TRP A 160 23.81 15.49 12.50
N ASN A 161 24.57 14.40 12.53
CA ASN A 161 25.96 14.38 12.95
C ASN A 161 26.87 14.23 11.73
N ILE A 162 27.46 15.33 11.27
CA ILE A 162 28.34 15.35 10.10
C ILE A 162 29.63 14.55 10.30
N GLN A 163 30.13 14.44 11.55
CA GLN A 163 31.36 13.72 11.84
C GLN A 163 31.19 12.21 11.73
N GLU A 164 30.01 11.73 12.08
CA GLU A 164 29.65 10.31 12.02
C GLU A 164 28.93 9.94 10.72
N ASN A 165 28.65 10.90 9.82
CA ASN A 165 27.77 10.72 8.65
C ASN A 165 26.44 10.09 9.03
N LYS A 166 25.83 10.56 10.12
CA LYS A 166 24.66 9.91 10.71
C LYS A 166 23.51 10.87 10.92
N ALA A 167 22.37 10.59 10.28
CA ALA A 167 21.10 11.25 10.54
C ALA A 167 20.29 10.40 11.54
N GLN A 168 19.66 11.07 12.50
CA GLN A 168 18.77 10.41 13.46
C GLN A 168 17.43 11.12 13.47
N ALA A 169 16.35 10.34 13.38
CA ALA A 169 14.99 10.79 13.59
C ALA A 169 14.35 9.88 14.66
N ALA A 170 13.63 10.48 15.60
CA ALA A 170 12.90 9.74 16.61
C ALA A 170 11.48 10.30 16.74
N ASP A 171 10.50 9.42 16.76
CA ASP A 171 9.11 9.79 16.99
C ASP A 171 8.99 10.43 18.38
N VAL A 172 8.53 11.68 18.43
CA VAL A 172 8.30 12.44 19.66
C VAL A 172 6.83 12.58 20.00
N SER A 173 5.95 12.00 19.17
CA SER A 173 4.53 11.93 19.50
C SER A 173 4.34 11.07 20.75
N GLU A 174 3.59 11.55 21.71
CA GLU A 174 3.22 10.79 22.92
C GLU A 174 2.22 9.64 22.59
N SER A 175 1.81 9.52 21.33
CA SER A 175 0.82 8.57 20.88
C SER A 175 1.45 7.47 20.03
N ALA A 176 1.23 6.23 20.40
CA ALA A 176 1.30 5.10 19.47
C ALA A 176 0.55 5.47 18.17
N THR A 177 1.01 4.99 17.03
CA THR A 177 0.45 5.28 15.69
C THR A 177 -1.07 5.53 15.76
N ILE A 178 -1.49 6.79 15.76
CA ILE A 178 -2.93 7.10 15.78
C ILE A 178 -3.43 6.91 14.35
N ILE A 179 -3.97 5.73 14.12
CA ILE A 179 -4.70 5.43 12.90
C ILE A 179 -5.98 6.29 12.93
N PRO A 180 -6.34 6.97 11.82
CA PRO A 180 -7.55 7.78 11.80
C PRO A 180 -8.79 6.94 12.15
N THR A 181 -9.75 7.51 12.83
CA THR A 181 -11.02 6.82 13.20
C THR A 181 -11.85 6.43 11.98
N LYS A 182 -11.53 6.97 10.81
CA LYS A 182 -12.17 6.64 9.54
C LYS A 182 -11.19 6.74 8.39
N TYR A 183 -11.18 5.71 7.53
CA TYR A 183 -10.34 5.66 6.35
C TYR A 183 -11.03 4.88 5.23
N ASP A 184 -10.85 5.31 3.98
CA ASP A 184 -11.46 4.66 2.81
C ASP A 184 -10.53 4.79 1.60
N LEU A 185 -10.02 3.68 1.11
CA LEU A 185 -9.12 3.64 -0.06
C LEU A 185 -9.78 4.17 -1.34
N ARG A 186 -11.13 4.22 -1.41
CA ARG A 186 -11.85 4.81 -2.54
C ARG A 186 -11.66 6.32 -2.62
N ASP A 187 -11.57 6.97 -1.46
CA ASP A 187 -11.32 8.41 -1.37
C ASP A 187 -9.85 8.75 -1.75
N ARG A 188 -9.00 7.72 -1.84
CA ARG A 188 -7.57 7.80 -2.21
C ARG A 188 -7.27 7.27 -3.62
N ALA A 189 -8.29 6.97 -4.43
CA ALA A 189 -8.14 6.34 -5.74
C ALA A 189 -7.32 5.02 -5.71
N ARG A 190 -7.39 4.28 -4.60
CA ARG A 190 -6.61 3.06 -4.34
C ARG A 190 -7.47 1.80 -4.33
N VAL A 191 -8.51 1.77 -5.12
CA VAL A 191 -9.37 0.60 -5.33
C VAL A 191 -9.51 0.37 -6.83
N SER A 192 -9.11 -0.80 -7.30
CA SER A 192 -9.27 -1.20 -8.70
C SER A 192 -10.73 -1.40 -9.08
N ALA A 193 -11.00 -1.50 -10.36
CA ALA A 193 -12.35 -1.74 -10.87
C ALA A 193 -12.93 -3.04 -10.31
N ILE A 194 -14.19 -2.99 -9.86
CA ILE A 194 -14.89 -4.18 -9.37
C ILE A 194 -15.16 -5.12 -10.54
N ARG A 195 -14.67 -6.35 -10.42
CA ARG A 195 -14.87 -7.43 -11.39
C ARG A 195 -15.87 -8.45 -10.87
N ASN A 196 -16.40 -9.29 -11.75
CA ASN A 196 -17.37 -10.31 -11.43
C ASN A 196 -16.78 -11.70 -11.65
N GLN A 197 -16.71 -12.53 -10.62
CA GLN A 197 -16.23 -13.90 -10.70
C GLN A 197 -17.20 -14.87 -11.43
N GLY A 198 -18.43 -14.42 -11.73
CA GLY A 198 -19.45 -15.28 -12.33
C GLY A 198 -19.87 -16.41 -11.38
N THR A 199 -19.92 -17.64 -11.89
CA THR A 199 -20.32 -18.85 -11.15
C THR A 199 -19.13 -19.62 -10.56
N TYR A 200 -17.91 -19.28 -10.91
CA TYR A 200 -16.72 -19.99 -10.47
C TYR A 200 -16.36 -19.71 -9.00
N GLY A 201 -15.67 -20.64 -8.35
CA GLY A 201 -15.18 -20.53 -6.97
C GLY A 201 -13.86 -19.77 -6.84
N THR A 202 -13.69 -18.66 -7.58
CA THR A 202 -12.42 -17.94 -7.74
C THR A 202 -12.30 -16.68 -6.87
N CYS A 203 -13.18 -16.48 -5.89
CA CYS A 203 -13.20 -15.30 -5.03
C CYS A 203 -11.83 -15.04 -4.35
N TRP A 204 -11.14 -16.08 -3.92
CA TRP A 204 -9.83 -16.02 -3.29
C TRP A 204 -8.76 -15.37 -4.19
N SER A 205 -8.77 -15.67 -5.49
CA SER A 205 -7.86 -15.08 -6.46
C SER A 205 -8.23 -13.63 -6.77
N PHE A 206 -9.53 -13.33 -6.96
CA PHE A 206 -9.99 -11.95 -7.12
C PHE A 206 -9.59 -11.08 -5.92
N ALA A 207 -9.77 -11.58 -4.70
CA ALA A 207 -9.43 -10.83 -3.50
C ALA A 207 -7.91 -10.61 -3.38
N ALA A 208 -7.09 -11.65 -3.62
CA ALA A 208 -5.63 -11.55 -3.59
C ALA A 208 -5.12 -10.53 -4.61
N LEU A 209 -5.57 -10.62 -5.87
CA LEU A 209 -5.12 -9.73 -6.93
C LEU A 209 -5.63 -8.30 -6.75
N SER A 210 -6.87 -8.11 -6.28
CA SER A 210 -7.39 -6.77 -5.97
C SER A 210 -6.66 -6.11 -4.80
N ALA A 211 -6.23 -6.88 -3.79
CA ALA A 211 -5.37 -6.36 -2.73
C ALA A 211 -4.02 -5.89 -3.31
N MET A 212 -3.41 -6.68 -4.22
CA MET A 212 -2.17 -6.28 -4.92
C MET A 212 -2.36 -5.02 -5.77
N GLU A 213 -3.43 -4.97 -6.57
CA GLU A 213 -3.75 -3.81 -7.40
C GLU A 213 -3.88 -2.55 -6.55
N SER A 214 -4.52 -2.66 -5.38
CA SER A 214 -4.67 -1.57 -4.40
C SER A 214 -3.33 -1.03 -3.88
N VAL A 215 -2.32 -1.89 -3.71
CA VAL A 215 -0.96 -1.46 -3.29
C VAL A 215 -0.27 -0.64 -4.37
N LEU A 216 -0.54 -0.93 -5.64
CA LEU A 216 0.08 -0.27 -6.80
C LEU A 216 -0.61 1.04 -7.18
N LEU A 217 -1.89 1.17 -6.85
CA LEU A 217 -2.68 2.37 -7.11
C LEU A 217 -2.31 3.53 -6.15
N PRO A 218 -2.37 4.77 -6.60
CA PRO A 218 -2.75 5.20 -7.97
C PRO A 218 -1.58 5.24 -8.97
N GLU A 219 -0.36 4.92 -8.54
CA GLU A 219 0.86 5.06 -9.35
C GLU A 219 0.85 4.14 -10.58
N GLN A 220 0.27 2.95 -10.43
CA GLN A 220 0.19 1.94 -11.49
C GLN A 220 -1.20 1.31 -11.48
N ASP A 221 -2.02 1.67 -12.45
CA ASP A 221 -3.36 1.08 -12.64
C ASP A 221 -3.24 -0.22 -13.43
N TYR A 222 -2.97 -1.31 -12.72
CA TYR A 222 -2.83 -2.64 -13.28
C TYR A 222 -4.04 -3.49 -12.97
N GLN A 223 -4.40 -4.36 -13.92
CA GLN A 223 -5.34 -5.45 -13.72
C GLN A 223 -4.62 -6.77 -13.96
N PHE A 224 -4.69 -7.66 -12.98
CA PHE A 224 -4.02 -8.95 -13.03
C PHE A 224 -4.97 -10.09 -13.37
N SER A 225 -4.44 -11.10 -14.07
CA SER A 225 -5.19 -12.25 -14.54
C SER A 225 -5.57 -13.19 -13.40
N VAL A 226 -6.87 -13.39 -13.25
CA VAL A 226 -7.45 -14.38 -12.33
C VAL A 226 -7.30 -15.78 -12.90
N ASP A 227 -7.49 -15.97 -14.22
CA ASP A 227 -7.33 -17.28 -14.86
C ASP A 227 -5.90 -17.79 -14.71
N HIS A 228 -4.90 -16.94 -14.91
CA HIS A 228 -3.52 -17.36 -14.72
C HIS A 228 -3.23 -17.80 -13.28
N MET A 229 -3.70 -17.08 -12.27
CA MET A 229 -3.50 -17.49 -10.88
C MET A 229 -4.25 -18.78 -10.55
N THR A 230 -5.49 -18.90 -10.97
CA THR A 230 -6.34 -20.05 -10.60
C THR A 230 -5.96 -21.33 -11.32
N LEU A 231 -5.41 -21.25 -12.54
CA LEU A 231 -5.06 -22.41 -13.36
C LEU A 231 -3.57 -22.78 -13.27
N ASN A 232 -2.68 -21.89 -12.74
CA ASN A 232 -1.22 -22.15 -12.65
C ASN A 232 -0.69 -22.17 -11.21
N ASN A 233 -1.55 -22.23 -10.18
CA ASN A 233 -1.15 -22.23 -8.77
C ASN A 233 -0.46 -23.52 -8.32
N GLY A 234 -0.57 -24.61 -9.08
CA GLY A 234 0.04 -25.90 -8.78
C GLY A 234 -0.77 -26.85 -7.89
N PHE A 235 -1.98 -26.47 -7.48
CA PHE A 235 -2.84 -27.32 -6.63
C PHE A 235 -3.79 -28.24 -7.42
N HIS A 236 -3.84 -28.13 -8.73
CA HIS A 236 -4.65 -28.98 -9.62
C HIS A 236 -6.15 -29.02 -9.27
N LEU A 237 -6.70 -27.93 -8.76
CA LEU A 237 -8.12 -27.75 -8.53
C LEU A 237 -8.75 -27.06 -9.72
N ALA A 238 -9.96 -27.48 -10.10
CA ALA A 238 -10.76 -26.74 -11.06
C ALA A 238 -11.25 -25.41 -10.46
N GLN A 239 -11.54 -24.42 -11.28
CA GLN A 239 -12.06 -23.13 -10.81
C GLN A 239 -13.38 -23.25 -10.03
N ASP A 240 -14.20 -24.29 -10.34
CA ASP A 240 -15.45 -24.59 -9.63
C ASP A 240 -15.23 -25.18 -8.23
N ASP A 241 -14.07 -25.79 -7.97
CA ASP A 241 -13.77 -26.43 -6.67
C ASP A 241 -13.49 -25.40 -5.56
N GLY A 242 -13.33 -24.12 -5.93
CA GLY A 242 -12.97 -23.07 -5.00
C GLY A 242 -11.47 -23.02 -4.72
N GLY A 243 -11.12 -22.40 -3.60
CA GLY A 243 -9.74 -22.24 -3.15
C GLY A 243 -9.69 -21.36 -1.93
N GLU A 244 -8.48 -21.08 -1.48
CA GLU A 244 -8.24 -20.25 -0.30
C GLU A 244 -6.98 -19.38 -0.47
N TYR A 245 -6.78 -18.43 0.43
CA TYR A 245 -5.67 -17.47 0.37
C TYR A 245 -4.28 -18.11 0.28
N THR A 246 -4.08 -19.29 0.87
CA THR A 246 -2.80 -20.03 0.83
C THR A 246 -2.40 -20.42 -0.58
N MET A 247 -3.37 -20.67 -1.47
CA MET A 247 -3.12 -20.95 -2.90
C MET A 247 -2.61 -19.70 -3.63
N GLY A 248 -3.20 -18.54 -3.34
CA GLY A 248 -2.72 -17.24 -3.81
C GLY A 248 -1.30 -16.94 -3.33
N MET A 249 -1.05 -17.17 -2.03
CA MET A 249 0.30 -17.01 -1.45
C MET A 249 1.32 -17.93 -2.14
N ALA A 250 1.01 -19.19 -2.35
CA ALA A 250 1.91 -20.13 -2.99
C ALA A 250 2.24 -19.73 -4.45
N TYR A 251 1.22 -19.32 -5.22
CA TYR A 251 1.40 -18.82 -6.58
C TYR A 251 2.32 -17.59 -6.64
N LEU A 252 2.07 -16.61 -5.78
CA LEU A 252 2.85 -15.38 -5.72
C LEU A 252 4.27 -15.62 -5.20
N ALA A 253 4.44 -16.47 -4.19
CA ALA A 253 5.75 -16.83 -3.64
C ALA A 253 6.60 -17.62 -4.64
N SER A 254 5.99 -18.39 -5.54
CA SER A 254 6.69 -19.12 -6.58
C SER A 254 7.12 -18.26 -7.78
N TRP A 255 6.76 -16.98 -7.78
CA TRP A 255 7.03 -16.00 -8.84
C TRP A 255 6.50 -16.39 -10.23
N LYS A 256 5.48 -17.24 -10.28
CA LYS A 256 4.78 -17.59 -11.52
C LYS A 256 3.94 -16.46 -12.10
N GLY A 257 3.60 -15.48 -11.28
CA GLY A 257 2.83 -14.29 -11.62
C GLY A 257 2.97 -13.21 -10.55
N PRO A 258 2.14 -12.17 -10.60
CA PRO A 258 0.97 -12.02 -11.49
C PRO A 258 1.36 -11.66 -12.94
N VAL A 259 0.45 -11.96 -13.86
CA VAL A 259 0.47 -11.50 -15.26
C VAL A 259 -0.70 -10.57 -15.49
N PHE A 260 -0.70 -9.80 -16.58
CA PHE A 260 -1.81 -8.90 -16.86
C PHE A 260 -3.08 -9.62 -17.32
N GLU A 261 -4.23 -9.11 -16.91
CA GLU A 261 -5.57 -9.58 -17.35
C GLU A 261 -5.74 -9.55 -18.88
N LYS A 262 -5.16 -8.56 -19.56
CA LYS A 262 -5.23 -8.43 -21.02
C LYS A 262 -4.49 -9.54 -21.78
N ASP A 263 -3.50 -10.18 -21.14
CA ASP A 263 -2.64 -11.20 -21.75
C ASP A 263 -3.16 -12.61 -21.45
N ASP A 264 -3.99 -12.76 -20.43
CA ASP A 264 -4.68 -13.99 -20.03
C ASP A 264 -6.05 -13.63 -19.41
N PRO A 265 -7.08 -13.35 -20.25
CA PRO A 265 -8.38 -12.83 -19.81
C PRO A 265 -9.21 -13.86 -19.05
N TYR A 266 -9.90 -13.39 -18.00
CA TYR A 266 -10.75 -14.23 -17.16
C TYR A 266 -12.00 -14.74 -17.89
N GLY A 267 -12.32 -16.02 -17.67
CA GLY A 267 -13.62 -16.62 -17.95
C GLY A 267 -13.69 -17.56 -19.14
N ASP A 268 -12.58 -17.86 -19.81
CA ASP A 268 -12.52 -18.85 -20.88
C ASP A 268 -11.98 -20.21 -20.41
N ASN A 269 -11.60 -20.30 -19.12
CA ASN A 269 -11.03 -21.48 -18.48
C ASN A 269 -9.77 -22.02 -19.20
N LYS A 270 -8.98 -21.11 -19.76
CA LYS A 270 -7.70 -21.39 -20.38
C LYS A 270 -6.65 -20.48 -19.79
N THR A 271 -5.40 -20.90 -19.91
CA THR A 271 -4.27 -20.09 -19.45
C THR A 271 -3.05 -20.35 -20.33
N ASN A 272 -2.19 -19.34 -20.40
CA ASN A 272 -0.86 -19.50 -20.99
C ASN A 272 0.19 -19.54 -19.87
N PRO A 273 0.70 -20.73 -19.48
CA PRO A 273 1.66 -20.89 -18.39
C PRO A 273 3.04 -20.30 -18.70
N ASP A 274 3.32 -19.95 -19.95
CA ASP A 274 4.61 -19.41 -20.40
C ASP A 274 4.68 -17.88 -20.29
N LEU A 275 3.62 -17.22 -19.81
CA LEU A 275 3.63 -15.78 -19.56
C LEU A 275 4.58 -15.43 -18.42
N THR A 276 5.34 -14.36 -18.64
CA THR A 276 6.29 -13.87 -17.63
C THR A 276 5.58 -13.01 -16.60
N ALA A 277 5.86 -13.24 -15.31
CA ALA A 277 5.39 -12.42 -14.21
C ALA A 277 5.78 -10.94 -14.41
N VAL A 278 4.82 -10.04 -14.23
CA VAL A 278 5.04 -8.59 -14.40
C VAL A 278 5.41 -7.91 -13.08
N LYS A 279 5.22 -8.60 -11.97
CA LYS A 279 5.63 -8.20 -10.63
C LYS A 279 6.04 -9.42 -9.82
N HIS A 280 6.87 -9.20 -8.79
CA HIS A 280 7.27 -10.23 -7.85
C HIS A 280 6.96 -9.78 -6.44
N VAL A 281 6.20 -10.60 -5.71
CA VAL A 281 5.92 -10.36 -4.29
C VAL A 281 7.17 -10.64 -3.48
N GLN A 282 7.56 -9.69 -2.63
CA GLN A 282 8.75 -9.78 -1.78
C GLN A 282 8.40 -10.11 -0.32
N GLU A 283 7.21 -9.73 0.12
CA GLU A 283 6.76 -9.94 1.49
C GLU A 283 5.25 -10.20 1.51
N MET A 284 4.84 -11.15 2.34
CA MET A 284 3.44 -11.45 2.66
C MET A 284 3.31 -11.56 4.17
N GLN A 285 2.29 -10.94 4.74
CA GLN A 285 2.01 -11.01 6.17
C GLN A 285 0.65 -11.64 6.41
N ILE A 286 0.58 -12.51 7.42
CA ILE A 286 -0.68 -13.07 7.93
C ILE A 286 -0.98 -12.35 9.24
N ILE A 287 -2.14 -11.71 9.30
CA ILE A 287 -2.61 -10.97 10.48
C ILE A 287 -3.78 -11.75 11.10
N ASP A 288 -3.80 -11.85 12.42
CA ASP A 288 -4.95 -12.39 13.12
C ASP A 288 -6.19 -11.55 12.82
N GLY A 289 -7.28 -12.17 12.38
CA GLY A 289 -8.54 -11.49 12.05
C GLY A 289 -9.21 -10.75 13.21
N LYS A 290 -8.71 -10.92 14.43
CA LYS A 290 -9.14 -10.19 15.62
C LYS A 290 -8.22 -9.02 15.98
N ASP A 291 -7.08 -8.90 15.32
CA ASP A 291 -6.15 -7.78 15.52
C ASP A 291 -6.54 -6.62 14.61
N TYR A 292 -7.64 -5.94 14.99
CA TYR A 292 -8.22 -4.85 14.19
C TYR A 292 -7.25 -3.70 14.00
N GLU A 293 -6.41 -3.41 14.99
CA GLU A 293 -5.43 -2.32 14.90
C GLU A 293 -4.36 -2.63 13.84
N LYS A 294 -3.84 -3.85 13.82
CA LYS A 294 -2.91 -4.28 12.76
C LYS A 294 -3.56 -4.34 11.39
N ILE A 295 -4.84 -4.71 11.30
CA ILE A 295 -5.57 -4.70 10.03
C ILE A 295 -5.72 -3.27 9.52
N LYS A 296 -6.15 -2.32 10.38
CA LYS A 296 -6.24 -0.91 10.05
C LYS A 296 -4.88 -0.34 9.63
N GLU A 297 -3.83 -0.65 10.39
CA GLU A 297 -2.45 -0.26 10.05
C GLU A 297 -2.03 -0.79 8.67
N ALA A 298 -2.33 -2.04 8.35
CA ALA A 298 -2.00 -2.65 7.07
C ALA A 298 -2.76 -1.98 5.91
N VAL A 299 -4.07 -1.71 6.08
CA VAL A 299 -4.87 -0.99 5.08
C VAL A 299 -4.36 0.44 4.89
N PHE A 300 -4.01 1.13 5.97
CA PHE A 300 -3.52 2.51 5.92
C PHE A 300 -2.18 2.60 5.19
N LYS A 301 -1.21 1.78 5.57
CA LYS A 301 0.16 1.82 5.03
C LYS A 301 0.27 1.24 3.62
N TYR A 302 -0.39 0.12 3.37
CA TYR A 302 -0.10 -0.68 2.19
C TYR A 302 -1.24 -0.73 1.18
N GLY A 303 -2.49 -0.77 1.63
CA GLY A 303 -3.65 -0.87 0.76
C GLY A 303 -4.61 -1.97 1.18
N GLY A 304 -5.40 -2.49 0.24
CA GLY A 304 -6.42 -3.49 0.54
C GLY A 304 -5.87 -4.75 1.21
N VAL A 305 -6.61 -5.28 2.17
CA VAL A 305 -6.28 -6.50 2.91
C VAL A 305 -7.27 -7.60 2.56
N GLN A 306 -6.79 -8.72 1.99
CA GLN A 306 -7.63 -9.89 1.73
C GLN A 306 -8.12 -10.49 3.05
N THR A 307 -9.37 -10.90 3.09
CA THR A 307 -9.97 -11.59 4.23
C THR A 307 -11.07 -12.53 3.77
N SER A 308 -11.38 -13.53 4.61
CA SER A 308 -12.46 -14.50 4.35
C SER A 308 -13.63 -14.24 5.27
N ILE A 309 -14.84 -14.30 4.71
CA ILE A 309 -16.11 -14.14 5.44
C ILE A 309 -17.04 -15.31 5.15
N TYR A 310 -18.01 -15.55 6.05
CA TYR A 310 -19.17 -16.33 5.68
C TYR A 310 -20.17 -15.45 4.95
N ASN A 311 -20.44 -15.74 3.70
CA ASN A 311 -21.42 -15.02 2.89
C ASN A 311 -22.69 -15.90 2.70
N SER A 312 -23.79 -15.48 3.30
CA SER A 312 -25.09 -16.15 3.18
C SER A 312 -25.88 -15.70 1.94
N LEU A 313 -25.40 -14.70 1.20
CA LEU A 313 -26.07 -14.16 0.02
C LEU A 313 -25.66 -14.94 -1.23
N LYS A 314 -26.58 -15.72 -1.79
CA LYS A 314 -26.36 -16.47 -3.04
C LYS A 314 -26.52 -15.60 -4.30
N SER A 315 -27.17 -14.45 -4.18
CA SER A 315 -27.36 -13.47 -5.28
C SER A 315 -27.70 -12.10 -4.70
N SER A 316 -27.68 -11.06 -5.52
CA SER A 316 -28.11 -9.70 -5.14
C SER A 316 -29.57 -9.61 -4.70
N GLN A 317 -30.40 -10.62 -5.06
CA GLN A 317 -31.80 -10.70 -4.67
C GLN A 317 -32.04 -11.62 -3.45
N SER A 318 -31.03 -12.35 -2.99
CA SER A 318 -31.15 -13.24 -1.84
C SER A 318 -31.51 -12.44 -0.59
N LYS A 319 -32.34 -13.05 0.27
CA LYS A 319 -32.60 -12.52 1.62
C LYS A 319 -31.64 -13.20 2.60
N SER A 320 -31.11 -12.44 3.49
CA SER A 320 -30.30 -12.94 4.61
C SER A 320 -30.68 -12.16 5.86
N PRO A 321 -30.81 -12.81 7.03
CA PRO A 321 -31.00 -12.11 8.30
C PRO A 321 -29.78 -11.27 8.69
N TYR A 322 -28.63 -11.50 8.07
CA TYR A 322 -27.36 -10.84 8.35
C TYR A 322 -27.08 -9.64 7.46
N TYR A 323 -27.97 -9.33 6.49
CA TYR A 323 -27.77 -8.25 5.52
C TYR A 323 -28.91 -7.24 5.57
N ASP A 324 -28.59 -6.00 5.95
CA ASP A 324 -29.51 -4.86 5.84
C ASP A 324 -29.38 -4.20 4.46
N ARG A 325 -30.44 -4.28 3.66
CA ARG A 325 -30.47 -3.70 2.29
C ARG A 325 -30.52 -2.18 2.31
N ARG A 326 -31.06 -1.57 3.36
CA ARG A 326 -31.23 -0.13 3.48
C ARG A 326 -29.87 0.55 3.62
N THR A 327 -28.98 -0.03 4.41
CA THR A 327 -27.64 0.48 4.70
C THR A 327 -26.56 -0.21 3.92
N SER A 328 -26.89 -1.34 3.24
CA SER A 328 -25.93 -2.24 2.59
C SER A 328 -24.91 -2.83 3.57
N SER A 329 -25.31 -3.04 4.82
CA SER A 329 -24.47 -3.58 5.89
C SER A 329 -24.67 -5.07 6.05
N TYR A 330 -23.59 -5.78 6.31
CA TYR A 330 -23.59 -7.22 6.53
C TYR A 330 -22.83 -7.56 7.80
N CYS A 331 -23.43 -8.31 8.71
CA CYS A 331 -22.74 -8.84 9.88
C CYS A 331 -23.23 -10.26 10.16
N TYR A 332 -22.30 -11.21 10.14
CA TYR A 332 -22.57 -12.62 10.43
C TYR A 332 -22.18 -12.95 11.87
N ILE A 333 -23.16 -13.43 12.64
CA ILE A 333 -23.01 -13.82 14.04
C ILE A 333 -23.16 -15.31 14.27
N GLY A 334 -23.16 -16.13 13.21
CA GLY A 334 -23.28 -17.58 13.30
C GLY A 334 -21.94 -18.30 13.44
N THR A 335 -21.96 -19.63 13.33
CA THR A 335 -20.81 -20.52 13.54
C THR A 335 -20.30 -21.19 12.27
N GLU A 336 -20.90 -20.89 11.12
CA GLU A 336 -20.45 -21.45 9.84
C GLU A 336 -19.07 -20.94 9.46
N LYS A 337 -18.31 -21.79 8.81
CA LYS A 337 -16.96 -21.42 8.31
C LYS A 337 -17.05 -20.40 7.19
N PRO A 338 -16.04 -19.55 7.02
CA PRO A 338 -15.93 -18.68 5.86
C PRO A 338 -16.07 -19.46 4.54
N ASN A 339 -16.74 -18.86 3.58
CA ASN A 339 -17.00 -19.43 2.25
C ASN A 339 -16.80 -18.44 1.11
N HIS A 340 -16.30 -17.24 1.42
CA HIS A 340 -16.11 -16.18 0.43
C HIS A 340 -14.97 -15.26 0.84
N ASP A 341 -14.12 -14.91 -0.11
CA ASP A 341 -13.02 -13.98 0.10
C ASP A 341 -13.36 -12.58 -0.46
N VAL A 342 -12.96 -11.58 0.31
CA VAL A 342 -13.18 -10.16 0.03
C VAL A 342 -11.93 -9.35 0.36
N VAL A 343 -11.96 -8.05 0.05
CA VAL A 343 -10.87 -7.12 0.41
C VAL A 343 -11.41 -6.05 1.36
N ILE A 344 -10.73 -5.88 2.50
CA ILE A 344 -10.94 -4.75 3.40
C ILE A 344 -10.28 -3.53 2.73
N ILE A 345 -11.05 -2.48 2.52
CA ILE A 345 -10.59 -1.25 1.86
C ILE A 345 -10.75 0.00 2.73
N GLY A 346 -11.11 -0.18 3.99
CA GLY A 346 -11.28 0.93 4.93
C GLY A 346 -12.09 0.55 6.15
N TRP A 347 -12.28 1.52 7.03
CA TRP A 347 -13.06 1.40 8.26
C TRP A 347 -13.71 2.73 8.65
N ASP A 348 -14.66 2.66 9.57
CA ASP A 348 -15.30 3.82 10.19
C ASP A 348 -15.70 3.43 11.63
N ASP A 349 -14.89 3.84 12.62
CA ASP A 349 -15.09 3.51 14.04
C ASP A 349 -16.37 4.14 14.64
N SER A 350 -16.97 5.08 13.91
CA SER A 350 -18.26 5.71 14.29
C SER A 350 -19.48 5.10 13.60
N TYR A 351 -19.29 4.02 12.81
CA TYR A 351 -20.41 3.43 12.08
C TYR A 351 -21.40 2.73 13.01
N SER A 352 -22.63 3.25 13.09
CA SER A 352 -23.62 2.80 14.07
C SER A 352 -24.00 1.33 13.90
N LYS A 353 -24.07 0.60 15.00
CA LYS A 353 -24.61 -0.77 15.06
C LYS A 353 -26.08 -0.85 14.56
N ASP A 354 -26.84 0.22 14.67
CA ASP A 354 -28.23 0.28 14.19
C ASP A 354 -28.37 0.19 12.67
N ASN A 355 -27.25 0.25 11.95
CA ASN A 355 -27.20 0.03 10.53
C ASN A 355 -27.17 -1.46 10.13
N PHE A 356 -26.97 -2.35 11.09
CA PHE A 356 -26.98 -3.79 10.86
C PHE A 356 -28.35 -4.41 11.18
N SER A 357 -28.69 -5.51 10.49
CA SER A 357 -29.96 -6.22 10.72
C SER A 357 -29.91 -7.19 11.91
N VAL A 358 -28.75 -7.40 12.50
CA VAL A 358 -28.54 -8.24 13.68
C VAL A 358 -28.34 -7.37 14.91
N ASP A 359 -28.79 -7.88 16.08
CA ASP A 359 -28.53 -7.24 17.35
C ASP A 359 -27.08 -7.51 17.76
N LEU A 360 -26.29 -6.44 17.86
CA LEU A 360 -24.87 -6.49 18.21
C LEU A 360 -24.73 -6.01 19.67
N GLU A 361 -24.14 -6.88 20.50
CA GLU A 361 -23.74 -6.49 21.85
C GLU A 361 -22.56 -5.50 21.79
N GLY A 362 -22.53 -4.53 22.71
CA GLY A 362 -21.44 -3.55 22.80
C GLY A 362 -21.91 -2.11 22.84
N ASP A 363 -20.95 -1.19 22.75
CA ASP A 363 -21.16 0.26 22.89
C ASP A 363 -21.72 0.95 21.63
N GLY A 364 -21.84 0.24 20.54
CA GLY A 364 -22.54 0.68 19.33
C GLY A 364 -21.69 1.27 18.24
N ALA A 365 -20.37 1.12 18.29
CA ALA A 365 -19.45 1.50 17.22
C ALA A 365 -18.73 0.27 16.64
N PHE A 366 -18.50 0.25 15.31
CA PHE A 366 -17.80 -0.80 14.57
C PHE A 366 -16.88 -0.21 13.49
#